data_4ce6fe418d38ec19915466ed3b6de727
#
_entry.id   4ce6fe418d38ec19915466ed3b6de727
#
_cell.length_a   1.000
_cell.length_b   1.000
_cell.length_c   1.000
_cell.angle_alpha   90.00
_cell.angle_beta   90.00
_cell.angle_gamma   90.00
#
_symmetry.space_group_name_H-M   'P 1'
#
loop_
_entity.id
_entity.type
_entity.pdbx_description
1 polymer ?
#
loop_
_entity_poly.entity_id
_entity_poly.type
_entity_poly.pdbx_seq_one_letter_code
_entity_poly.pdbx_strand_id
1 'polypeptide(L)'
;MQSLVYILPEIFLFIVATVLLVTGLFLKNIKLINSLAIFSLLVTVILILNQPFQSAFQNSFVVDEFSLVLKVMILIGSIASLIMFVSSKDDLNINIYEFPILIIFSTIGMMVMVSANDLLAMFIGLELQSLSLYVLAALNRNSLLSSEAGIKYFILGALSSGLLLFGISYIYGFSGNTNFNLIAVNINPESLGLIIGIVFVLAGLAFKVSAVPFHMWTPDVYQGAPTPITGFFALAPKIAAMGLLVRFLFNSFGEIYIDWQQIIFFISIASMMLAAFAAIAQTNLKRLMAYSSIGHIGYALIGVACFTDEGLRSLLIYLMIYLVMNIAVFAFLLSLKRNDGYFENISDLSGMHKNHPLRTMLIALIMFSLAGIPPLAGFFGKFYIFVAAIESEMLFLAIIGVIASVISAFYYLRIVKIMYFDEPKEEFDGSSIKSLNLLYYPSSILIIIFFIYPSPVINISEYAIQSII
;
A
#
# COMPACT_ATOMS: atom_id res chain seq x y z
N MET A 1 9.53 -28.66 -15.26
CA MET A 1 9.50 -27.54 -16.22
C MET A 1 8.12 -26.85 -16.28
N GLN A 2 6.99 -27.57 -16.18
CA GLN A 2 5.65 -26.94 -16.22
C GLN A 2 5.43 -25.91 -15.07
N SER A 3 5.90 -26.19 -13.85
CA SER A 3 5.81 -25.26 -12.73
C SER A 3 6.50 -23.92 -12.90
N LEU A 4 7.52 -23.83 -13.77
CA LEU A 4 8.24 -22.57 -14.05
C LEU A 4 7.42 -21.59 -14.90
N VAL A 5 6.44 -22.08 -15.65
CA VAL A 5 5.56 -21.23 -16.46
C VAL A 5 4.66 -20.36 -15.55
N TYR A 6 4.28 -20.89 -14.38
CA TYR A 6 3.42 -20.19 -13.42
C TYR A 6 4.14 -19.12 -12.59
N ILE A 7 5.46 -19.06 -12.61
CA ILE A 7 6.26 -18.02 -11.95
C ILE A 7 7.10 -17.20 -12.98
N LEU A 8 6.76 -17.33 -14.27
CA LEU A 8 7.50 -16.67 -15.34
C LEU A 8 7.56 -15.15 -15.21
N PRO A 9 6.50 -14.42 -14.79
CA PRO A 9 6.56 -12.97 -14.60
C PRO A 9 7.59 -12.57 -13.53
N GLU A 10 7.65 -13.29 -12.41
CA GLU A 10 8.61 -13.06 -11.32
C GLU A 10 10.04 -13.38 -11.75
N ILE A 11 10.25 -14.49 -12.47
CA ILE A 11 11.55 -14.87 -13.02
C ILE A 11 12.02 -13.83 -14.05
N PHE A 12 11.12 -13.37 -14.92
CA PHE A 12 11.43 -12.33 -15.90
C PHE A 12 11.94 -11.07 -15.21
N LEU A 13 11.20 -10.57 -14.21
CA LEU A 13 11.62 -9.38 -13.43
C LEU A 13 12.94 -9.61 -12.72
N PHE A 14 13.18 -10.79 -12.15
CA PHE A 14 14.43 -11.12 -11.47
C PHE A 14 15.62 -11.06 -12.42
N ILE A 15 15.48 -11.65 -13.61
CA ILE A 15 16.53 -11.60 -14.66
C ILE A 15 16.78 -10.15 -15.09
N VAL A 16 15.71 -9.38 -15.33
CA VAL A 16 15.84 -7.97 -15.72
C VAL A 16 16.52 -7.17 -14.62
N ALA A 17 16.13 -7.33 -13.35
CA ALA A 17 16.75 -6.63 -12.22
C ALA A 17 18.25 -6.93 -12.12
N THR A 18 18.66 -8.19 -12.25
CA THR A 18 20.06 -8.59 -12.20
C THR A 18 20.85 -8.06 -13.40
N VAL A 19 20.29 -8.08 -14.61
CA VAL A 19 20.91 -7.49 -15.80
C VAL A 19 21.05 -5.97 -15.65
N LEU A 20 20.02 -5.27 -15.16
CA LEU A 20 20.08 -3.83 -14.90
C LEU A 20 21.09 -3.47 -13.81
N LEU A 21 21.26 -4.31 -12.79
CA LEU A 21 22.26 -4.12 -11.74
C LEU A 21 23.69 -4.16 -12.33
N VAL A 22 23.99 -5.17 -13.14
CA VAL A 22 25.30 -5.31 -13.77
C VAL A 22 25.55 -4.22 -14.81
N THR A 23 24.58 -3.96 -15.70
CA THR A 23 24.72 -2.93 -16.74
C THR A 23 24.78 -1.52 -16.18
N GLY A 24 24.11 -1.27 -15.04
CA GLY A 24 24.13 0.03 -14.34
C GLY A 24 25.52 0.45 -13.89
N LEU A 25 26.39 -0.49 -13.52
CA LEU A 25 27.78 -0.22 -13.16
C LEU A 25 28.58 0.43 -14.32
N PHE A 26 28.25 0.03 -15.55
CA PHE A 26 28.99 0.49 -16.74
C PHE A 26 28.34 1.73 -17.38
N LEU A 27 27.00 1.72 -17.50
CA LEU A 27 26.29 2.75 -18.27
C LEU A 27 26.08 4.06 -17.51
N LYS A 28 25.97 4.03 -16.18
CA LYS A 28 25.73 5.19 -15.28
C LYS A 28 24.59 6.15 -15.73
N ASN A 29 23.74 5.71 -16.65
CA ASN A 29 22.64 6.49 -17.19
C ASN A 29 21.32 6.12 -16.48
N ILE A 30 21.01 6.85 -15.43
CA ILE A 30 19.83 6.59 -14.58
C ILE A 30 18.53 6.70 -15.37
N LYS A 31 18.42 7.65 -16.31
CA LYS A 31 17.20 7.81 -17.11
C LYS A 31 16.91 6.55 -17.96
N LEU A 32 17.97 5.99 -18.57
CA LEU A 32 17.85 4.76 -19.37
C LEU A 32 17.46 3.57 -18.49
N ILE A 33 18.15 3.37 -17.35
CA ILE A 33 17.88 2.27 -16.42
C ILE A 33 16.43 2.35 -15.91
N ASN A 34 15.97 3.53 -15.51
CA ASN A 34 14.60 3.72 -15.06
C ASN A 34 13.57 3.49 -16.17
N SER A 35 13.85 3.92 -17.40
CA SER A 35 12.95 3.65 -18.53
C SER A 35 12.85 2.16 -18.86
N LEU A 36 13.99 1.43 -18.80
CA LEU A 36 14.00 -0.03 -18.95
C LEU A 36 13.28 -0.74 -17.80
N ALA A 37 13.38 -0.23 -16.58
CA ALA A 37 12.66 -0.73 -15.43
C ALA A 37 11.12 -0.55 -15.60
N ILE A 38 10.67 0.64 -16.03
CA ILE A 38 9.24 0.89 -16.31
C ILE A 38 8.77 -0.04 -17.45
N PHE A 39 9.55 -0.17 -18.53
CA PHE A 39 9.21 -1.04 -19.64
C PHE A 39 9.09 -2.50 -19.20
N SER A 40 10.02 -2.99 -18.37
CA SER A 40 9.95 -4.36 -17.83
C SER A 40 8.71 -4.60 -16.98
N LEU A 41 8.32 -3.64 -16.15
CA LEU A 41 7.08 -3.74 -15.36
C LEU A 41 5.84 -3.76 -16.27
N LEU A 42 5.80 -2.98 -17.34
CA LEU A 42 4.72 -3.02 -18.33
C LEU A 42 4.64 -4.37 -19.07
N VAL A 43 5.79 -4.93 -19.47
CA VAL A 43 5.83 -6.29 -20.04
C VAL A 43 5.34 -7.32 -19.04
N THR A 44 5.66 -7.16 -17.76
CA THR A 44 5.19 -8.06 -16.69
C THR A 44 3.67 -8.02 -16.55
N VAL A 45 3.03 -6.84 -16.68
CA VAL A 45 1.55 -6.77 -16.71
C VAL A 45 1.00 -7.65 -17.84
N ILE A 46 1.57 -7.57 -19.05
CA ILE A 46 1.13 -8.39 -20.19
C ILE A 46 1.34 -9.88 -19.91
N LEU A 47 2.45 -10.27 -19.30
CA LEU A 47 2.72 -11.66 -18.93
C LEU A 47 1.70 -12.19 -17.92
N ILE A 48 1.36 -11.41 -16.89
CA ILE A 48 0.37 -11.79 -15.86
C ILE A 48 -1.02 -11.95 -16.46
N LEU A 49 -1.44 -11.04 -17.34
CA LEU A 49 -2.77 -11.11 -17.98
C LEU A 49 -2.95 -12.33 -18.91
N ASN A 50 -1.85 -12.91 -19.39
CA ASN A 50 -1.86 -14.11 -20.23
C ASN A 50 -1.45 -15.39 -19.47
N GLN A 51 -1.32 -15.31 -18.14
CA GLN A 51 -0.88 -16.43 -17.31
C GLN A 51 -2.05 -17.40 -17.06
N PRO A 52 -1.86 -18.73 -17.20
CA PRO A 52 -2.89 -19.69 -16.83
C PRO A 52 -3.06 -19.78 -15.31
N PHE A 53 -4.29 -19.92 -14.84
CA PHE A 53 -4.59 -20.10 -13.42
C PHE A 53 -4.29 -21.53 -13.00
N GLN A 54 -3.35 -21.68 -12.11
CA GLN A 54 -2.96 -22.97 -11.54
C GLN A 54 -2.02 -22.79 -10.34
N SER A 55 -1.84 -23.87 -9.57
CA SER A 55 -0.83 -23.91 -8.50
C SER A 55 0.50 -24.50 -8.98
N ALA A 56 1.59 -24.08 -8.34
CA ALA A 56 2.93 -24.56 -8.59
C ALA A 56 3.63 -24.96 -7.28
N PHE A 57 4.73 -25.73 -7.40
CA PHE A 57 5.59 -26.11 -6.27
C PHE A 57 4.81 -26.77 -5.12
N GLN A 58 4.10 -27.86 -5.42
CA GLN A 58 3.28 -28.58 -4.44
C GLN A 58 2.23 -27.68 -3.76
N ASN A 59 1.63 -26.79 -4.54
CA ASN A 59 0.62 -25.83 -4.09
C ASN A 59 1.16 -24.72 -3.13
N SER A 60 2.48 -24.49 -3.09
CA SER A 60 3.03 -23.39 -2.29
C SER A 60 2.90 -22.02 -2.97
N PHE A 61 2.65 -21.99 -4.29
CA PHE A 61 2.47 -20.79 -5.08
C PHE A 61 1.21 -20.93 -5.95
N VAL A 62 0.28 -20.00 -5.85
CA VAL A 62 -1.02 -20.04 -6.55
C VAL A 62 -1.15 -18.84 -7.47
N VAL A 63 -1.54 -19.11 -8.73
CA VAL A 63 -1.95 -18.12 -9.71
C VAL A 63 -3.46 -18.24 -9.89
N ASP A 64 -4.16 -17.25 -9.42
CA ASP A 64 -5.61 -17.14 -9.41
C ASP A 64 -6.07 -15.70 -9.69
N GLU A 65 -7.36 -15.47 -9.78
CA GLU A 65 -7.98 -14.19 -10.06
C GLU A 65 -7.60 -13.12 -9.01
N PHE A 66 -7.56 -13.52 -7.75
CA PHE A 66 -7.18 -12.64 -6.64
C PHE A 66 -5.74 -12.16 -6.75
N SER A 67 -4.80 -13.09 -6.95
CA SER A 67 -3.39 -12.75 -7.11
C SER A 67 -3.14 -11.92 -8.37
N LEU A 68 -3.88 -12.19 -9.47
CA LEU A 68 -3.79 -11.42 -10.71
C LEU A 68 -4.14 -9.95 -10.47
N VAL A 69 -5.30 -9.68 -9.88
CA VAL A 69 -5.76 -8.30 -9.63
C VAL A 69 -4.79 -7.56 -8.71
N LEU A 70 -4.35 -8.19 -7.62
CA LEU A 70 -3.39 -7.57 -6.70
C LEU A 70 -2.03 -7.33 -7.34
N LYS A 71 -1.49 -8.27 -8.14
CA LYS A 71 -0.23 -8.07 -8.89
C LYS A 71 -0.32 -6.88 -9.84
N VAL A 72 -1.43 -6.72 -10.55
CA VAL A 72 -1.64 -5.56 -11.43
C VAL A 72 -1.66 -4.26 -10.63
N MET A 73 -2.34 -4.21 -9.49
CA MET A 73 -2.35 -3.04 -8.60
C MET A 73 -0.94 -2.70 -8.07
N ILE A 74 -0.17 -3.70 -7.67
CA ILE A 74 1.21 -3.57 -7.21
C ILE A 74 2.09 -3.00 -8.32
N LEU A 75 1.97 -3.52 -9.54
CA LEU A 75 2.73 -3.04 -10.71
C LEU A 75 2.38 -1.58 -11.06
N ILE A 76 1.11 -1.18 -10.99
CA ILE A 76 0.69 0.21 -11.20
C ILE A 76 1.34 1.12 -10.15
N GLY A 77 1.33 0.74 -8.87
CA GLY A 77 1.98 1.48 -7.79
C GLY A 77 3.50 1.60 -7.99
N SER A 78 4.15 0.52 -8.43
CA SER A 78 5.60 0.49 -8.72
C SER A 78 5.96 1.39 -9.90
N ILE A 79 5.22 1.32 -11.00
CA ILE A 79 5.40 2.19 -12.18
C ILE A 79 5.20 3.66 -11.81
N ALA A 80 4.14 3.98 -11.04
CA ALA A 80 3.89 5.34 -10.58
C ALA A 80 5.08 5.89 -9.76
N SER A 81 5.65 5.07 -8.85
CA SER A 81 6.82 5.45 -8.07
C SER A 81 8.06 5.71 -8.93
N LEU A 82 8.31 4.89 -9.95
CA LEU A 82 9.42 5.09 -10.89
C LEU A 82 9.26 6.39 -11.72
N ILE A 83 8.02 6.71 -12.13
CA ILE A 83 7.74 7.98 -12.82
C ILE A 83 7.98 9.17 -11.89
N MET A 84 7.53 9.08 -10.63
CA MET A 84 7.76 10.10 -9.60
C MET A 84 9.25 10.31 -9.35
N PHE A 85 10.04 9.23 -9.29
CA PHE A 85 11.48 9.31 -9.05
C PHE A 85 12.22 10.06 -10.16
N VAL A 86 11.99 9.69 -11.43
CA VAL A 86 12.66 10.38 -12.56
C VAL A 86 12.36 11.88 -12.58
N SER A 87 11.17 12.25 -12.12
CA SER A 87 10.73 13.64 -12.07
C SER A 87 11.43 14.47 -11.00
N SER A 88 11.95 13.85 -9.96
CA SER A 88 12.45 14.53 -8.76
C SER A 88 13.92 14.22 -8.42
N LYS A 89 14.57 13.29 -9.13
CA LYS A 89 15.92 12.79 -8.79
C LYS A 89 17.00 13.87 -8.80
N ASP A 90 16.95 14.81 -9.75
CA ASP A 90 17.95 15.87 -9.90
C ASP A 90 17.81 16.89 -8.75
N ASP A 91 16.58 17.19 -8.33
CA ASP A 91 16.25 18.09 -7.24
C ASP A 91 16.60 17.52 -5.86
N LEU A 92 16.42 16.21 -5.70
CA LEU A 92 16.75 15.50 -4.46
C LEU A 92 18.24 15.15 -4.36
N ASN A 93 19.05 15.48 -5.39
CA ASN A 93 20.46 15.06 -5.51
C ASN A 93 20.66 13.53 -5.34
N ILE A 94 19.67 12.73 -5.75
CA ILE A 94 19.69 11.27 -5.66
C ILE A 94 20.02 10.71 -7.04
N ASN A 95 21.31 10.69 -7.38
CA ASN A 95 21.81 10.14 -8.64
C ASN A 95 22.26 8.67 -8.46
N ILE A 96 21.32 7.79 -8.06
CA ILE A 96 21.60 6.42 -7.70
C ILE A 96 20.82 5.51 -8.67
N TYR A 97 21.56 4.73 -9.51
CA TYR A 97 20.96 3.82 -10.49
C TYR A 97 20.33 2.56 -9.84
N GLU A 98 20.65 2.29 -8.59
CA GLU A 98 20.12 1.17 -7.81
C GLU A 98 18.66 1.38 -7.41
N PHE A 99 18.15 2.62 -7.41
CA PHE A 99 16.77 2.91 -7.02
C PHE A 99 15.73 2.10 -7.80
N PRO A 100 15.67 2.14 -9.15
CA PRO A 100 14.71 1.37 -9.92
C PRO A 100 14.88 -0.14 -9.73
N ILE A 101 16.08 -0.61 -9.47
CA ILE A 101 16.38 -2.03 -9.25
C ILE A 101 15.80 -2.49 -7.90
N LEU A 102 15.95 -1.70 -6.84
CA LEU A 102 15.36 -1.97 -5.53
C LEU A 102 13.83 -1.97 -5.59
N ILE A 103 13.22 -1.08 -6.39
CA ILE A 103 11.78 -1.10 -6.65
C ILE A 103 11.37 -2.43 -7.31
N ILE A 104 12.12 -2.91 -8.32
CA ILE A 104 11.81 -4.19 -8.97
C ILE A 104 11.95 -5.36 -7.98
N PHE A 105 13.03 -5.43 -7.16
CA PHE A 105 13.17 -6.49 -6.15
C PHE A 105 12.04 -6.46 -5.13
N SER A 106 11.66 -5.27 -4.65
CA SER A 106 10.50 -5.12 -3.77
C SER A 106 9.22 -5.59 -4.45
N THR A 107 9.03 -5.27 -5.74
CA THR A 107 7.86 -5.68 -6.53
C THR A 107 7.80 -7.19 -6.70
N ILE A 108 8.93 -7.86 -6.95
CA ILE A 108 9.00 -9.33 -6.99
C ILE A 108 8.56 -9.92 -5.64
N GLY A 109 9.11 -9.40 -4.53
CA GLY A 109 8.70 -9.85 -3.19
C GLY A 109 7.19 -9.72 -2.96
N MET A 110 6.59 -8.59 -3.36
CA MET A 110 5.15 -8.36 -3.27
C MET A 110 4.33 -9.32 -4.15
N MET A 111 4.79 -9.61 -5.37
CA MET A 111 4.13 -10.55 -6.27
C MET A 111 4.17 -11.99 -5.71
N VAL A 112 5.30 -12.38 -5.10
CA VAL A 112 5.42 -13.66 -4.39
C VAL A 112 4.47 -13.71 -3.19
N MET A 113 4.38 -12.63 -2.39
CA MET A 113 3.49 -12.55 -1.23
C MET A 113 2.03 -12.83 -1.59
N VAL A 114 1.50 -12.18 -2.63
CA VAL A 114 0.08 -12.31 -2.99
C VAL A 114 -0.27 -13.65 -3.64
N SER A 115 0.74 -14.37 -4.14
CA SER A 115 0.62 -15.73 -4.67
C SER A 115 1.02 -16.82 -3.67
N ALA A 116 1.53 -16.46 -2.48
CA ALA A 116 1.97 -17.43 -1.49
C ALA A 116 0.79 -18.20 -0.90
N ASN A 117 0.88 -19.52 -0.91
CA ASN A 117 -0.06 -20.45 -0.26
C ASN A 117 0.67 -21.37 0.74
N ASP A 118 1.79 -20.88 1.26
CA ASP A 118 2.69 -21.58 2.17
C ASP A 118 3.39 -20.57 3.09
N LEU A 119 3.60 -20.91 4.37
CA LEU A 119 4.19 -20.03 5.37
C LEU A 119 5.62 -19.58 5.01
N LEU A 120 6.42 -20.48 4.39
CA LEU A 120 7.79 -20.13 4.00
C LEU A 120 7.80 -19.24 2.75
N ALA A 121 6.97 -19.53 1.76
CA ALA A 121 6.81 -18.68 0.57
C ALA A 121 6.34 -17.27 0.96
N MET A 122 5.36 -17.18 1.87
CA MET A 122 4.90 -15.95 2.49
C MET A 122 6.05 -15.16 3.11
N PHE A 123 6.85 -15.81 3.97
CA PHE A 123 7.96 -15.18 4.67
C PHE A 123 9.05 -14.68 3.71
N ILE A 124 9.45 -15.50 2.73
CA ILE A 124 10.48 -15.13 1.74
C ILE A 124 10.03 -13.93 0.91
N GLY A 125 8.79 -13.93 0.42
CA GLY A 125 8.24 -12.79 -0.33
C GLY A 125 8.24 -11.50 0.49
N LEU A 126 7.81 -11.59 1.75
CA LEU A 126 7.75 -10.49 2.69
C LEU A 126 9.15 -9.93 3.03
N GLU A 127 10.15 -10.78 3.22
CA GLU A 127 11.52 -10.34 3.50
C GLU A 127 12.20 -9.72 2.27
N LEU A 128 12.01 -10.29 1.08
CA LEU A 128 12.54 -9.72 -0.17
C LEU A 128 12.01 -8.30 -0.40
N GLN A 129 10.70 -8.09 -0.19
CA GLN A 129 10.11 -6.75 -0.20
C GLN A 129 10.77 -5.86 0.86
N SER A 130 10.83 -6.31 2.10
CA SER A 130 11.20 -5.50 3.26
C SER A 130 12.65 -5.03 3.21
N LEU A 131 13.59 -5.91 2.89
CA LEU A 131 15.01 -5.56 2.78
C LEU A 131 15.23 -4.46 1.73
N SER A 132 14.54 -4.54 0.59
CA SER A 132 14.59 -3.50 -0.43
C SER A 132 14.03 -2.17 0.09
N LEU A 133 12.92 -2.19 0.85
CA LEU A 133 12.29 -0.98 1.41
C LEU A 133 13.16 -0.33 2.50
N TYR A 134 13.88 -1.09 3.32
CA TYR A 134 14.78 -0.53 4.34
C TYR A 134 15.90 0.29 3.70
N VAL A 135 16.51 -0.23 2.63
CA VAL A 135 17.54 0.48 1.87
C VAL A 135 16.96 1.72 1.20
N LEU A 136 15.77 1.62 0.60
CA LEU A 136 15.09 2.76 -0.02
C LEU A 136 14.80 3.88 0.98
N ALA A 137 14.38 3.56 2.21
CA ALA A 137 14.12 4.57 3.24
C ALA A 137 15.37 5.40 3.57
N ALA A 138 16.55 4.78 3.58
CA ALA A 138 17.85 5.41 3.88
C ALA A 138 18.58 5.94 2.62
N LEU A 139 17.91 6.04 1.47
CA LEU A 139 18.56 6.28 0.19
C LEU A 139 19.32 7.62 0.13
N ASN A 140 18.79 8.67 0.74
CA ASN A 140 19.46 9.96 0.83
C ASN A 140 20.45 9.97 2.01
N ARG A 141 21.66 9.47 1.79
CA ARG A 141 22.72 9.33 2.80
C ARG A 141 23.17 10.65 3.44
N ASN A 142 22.94 11.79 2.79
CA ASN A 142 23.33 13.11 3.28
C ASN A 142 22.23 13.73 4.18
N SER A 143 21.08 13.12 4.31
CA SER A 143 19.97 13.56 5.16
C SER A 143 19.95 12.77 6.46
N LEU A 144 20.05 13.46 7.59
CA LEU A 144 19.91 12.85 8.92
C LEU A 144 18.53 12.20 9.08
N LEU A 145 17.47 12.86 8.59
CA LEU A 145 16.10 12.32 8.64
C LEU A 145 15.95 11.02 7.84
N SER A 146 16.59 10.93 6.65
CA SER A 146 16.55 9.71 5.84
C SER A 146 17.34 8.57 6.49
N SER A 147 18.48 8.87 7.09
CA SER A 147 19.29 7.88 7.84
C SER A 147 18.54 7.38 9.07
N GLU A 148 17.90 8.27 9.83
CA GLU A 148 17.06 7.92 10.98
C GLU A 148 15.87 7.07 10.56
N ALA A 149 15.18 7.46 9.46
CA ALA A 149 14.06 6.70 8.89
C ALA A 149 14.47 5.27 8.53
N GLY A 150 15.63 5.11 7.86
CA GLY A 150 16.15 3.79 7.50
C GLY A 150 16.46 2.92 8.72
N ILE A 151 17.13 3.47 9.73
CA ILE A 151 17.49 2.74 10.96
C ILE A 151 16.23 2.33 11.74
N LYS A 152 15.27 3.26 11.94
CA LYS A 152 14.01 2.96 12.63
C LYS A 152 13.23 1.87 11.89
N TYR A 153 13.14 1.97 10.56
CA TYR A 153 12.39 1.01 9.77
C TYR A 153 13.05 -0.37 9.80
N PHE A 154 14.39 -0.43 9.69
CA PHE A 154 15.13 -1.68 9.76
C PHE A 154 15.01 -2.37 11.13
N ILE A 155 15.25 -1.64 12.24
CA ILE A 155 15.23 -2.24 13.59
C ILE A 155 13.83 -2.75 13.95
N LEU A 156 12.80 -1.90 13.76
CA LEU A 156 11.43 -2.28 14.06
C LEU A 156 10.91 -3.35 13.10
N GLY A 157 11.34 -3.30 11.84
CA GLY A 157 11.02 -4.29 10.84
C GLY A 157 11.65 -5.65 11.15
N ALA A 158 12.91 -5.71 11.55
CA ALA A 158 13.58 -6.94 11.94
C ALA A 158 12.91 -7.58 13.18
N LEU A 159 12.51 -6.74 14.16
CA LEU A 159 11.73 -7.23 15.30
C LEU A 159 10.39 -7.83 14.85
N SER A 160 9.67 -7.14 13.96
CA SER A 160 8.41 -7.62 13.40
C SER A 160 8.56 -8.94 12.65
N SER A 161 9.64 -9.08 11.86
CA SER A 161 9.96 -10.33 11.14
C SER A 161 10.31 -11.47 12.11
N GLY A 162 10.97 -11.16 13.21
CA GLY A 162 11.23 -12.14 14.29
C GLY A 162 9.93 -12.64 14.94
N LEU A 163 8.97 -11.73 15.24
CA LEU A 163 7.66 -12.11 15.77
C LEU A 163 6.89 -12.99 14.76
N LEU A 164 6.92 -12.60 13.48
CA LEU A 164 6.25 -13.34 12.42
C LEU A 164 6.84 -14.76 12.28
N LEU A 165 8.18 -14.91 12.26
CA LEU A 165 8.83 -16.22 12.22
C LEU A 165 8.50 -17.07 13.44
N PHE A 166 8.46 -16.47 14.62
CA PHE A 166 8.07 -17.15 15.83
C PHE A 166 6.64 -17.68 15.74
N GLY A 167 5.70 -16.84 15.22
CA GLY A 167 4.33 -17.27 14.94
C GLY A 167 4.25 -18.41 13.92
N ILE A 168 5.01 -18.34 12.82
CA ILE A 168 5.11 -19.42 11.83
C ILE A 168 5.58 -20.71 12.46
N SER A 169 6.60 -20.66 13.35
CA SER A 169 7.12 -21.84 14.05
C SER A 169 6.05 -22.48 14.94
N TYR A 170 5.23 -21.68 15.64
CA TYR A 170 4.11 -22.19 16.44
C TYR A 170 3.05 -22.86 15.55
N ILE A 171 2.61 -22.18 14.48
CA ILE A 171 1.62 -22.74 13.56
C ILE A 171 2.11 -24.06 13.00
N TYR A 172 3.37 -24.14 12.54
CA TYR A 172 3.97 -25.38 12.07
C TYR A 172 4.03 -26.45 13.16
N GLY A 173 4.43 -26.07 14.37
CA GLY A 173 4.56 -27.01 15.52
C GLY A 173 3.23 -27.67 15.91
N PHE A 174 2.11 -26.94 15.76
CA PHE A 174 0.78 -27.43 16.13
C PHE A 174 -0.03 -28.03 14.96
N SER A 175 0.24 -27.61 13.71
CA SER A 175 -0.44 -28.14 12.52
C SER A 175 0.35 -29.22 11.78
N GLY A 176 1.68 -29.27 11.98
CA GLY A 176 2.60 -30.15 11.25
C GLY A 176 2.81 -29.81 9.78
N ASN A 177 2.27 -28.67 9.30
CA ASN A 177 2.29 -28.27 7.89
C ASN A 177 2.64 -26.81 7.71
N THR A 178 3.21 -26.47 6.55
CA THR A 178 3.46 -25.08 6.14
C THR A 178 2.47 -24.58 5.07
N ASN A 179 1.86 -25.50 4.32
CA ASN A 179 0.88 -25.16 3.28
C ASN A 179 -0.47 -24.76 3.88
N PHE A 180 -1.05 -23.65 3.40
CA PHE A 180 -2.27 -23.05 3.95
C PHE A 180 -3.45 -24.01 3.93
N ASN A 181 -3.67 -24.72 2.81
CA ASN A 181 -4.77 -25.66 2.68
C ASN A 181 -4.61 -26.89 3.60
N LEU A 182 -3.36 -27.34 3.79
CA LEU A 182 -3.08 -28.46 4.71
C LEU A 182 -3.19 -28.04 6.17
N ILE A 183 -2.85 -26.78 6.49
CA ILE A 183 -3.09 -26.23 7.81
C ILE A 183 -4.60 -26.21 8.10
N ALA A 184 -5.43 -25.73 7.17
CA ALA A 184 -6.87 -25.67 7.33
C ALA A 184 -7.49 -27.04 7.66
N VAL A 185 -7.03 -28.11 6.99
CA VAL A 185 -7.54 -29.48 7.24
C VAL A 185 -7.09 -30.03 8.59
N ASN A 186 -5.93 -29.60 9.11
CA ASN A 186 -5.34 -30.13 10.34
C ASN A 186 -5.51 -29.19 11.55
N ILE A 187 -6.40 -28.21 11.47
CA ILE A 187 -6.71 -27.31 12.58
C ILE A 187 -7.32 -28.08 13.74
N ASN A 188 -6.76 -27.88 14.94
CA ASN A 188 -7.43 -28.17 16.19
C ASN A 188 -7.92 -26.83 16.80
N PRO A 189 -9.22 -26.54 16.74
CA PRO A 189 -9.78 -25.26 17.22
C PRO A 189 -9.48 -24.97 18.71
N GLU A 190 -9.29 -25.99 19.53
CA GLU A 190 -9.01 -25.83 20.97
C GLU A 190 -7.52 -25.61 21.27
N SER A 191 -6.66 -25.58 20.26
CA SER A 191 -5.21 -25.44 20.44
C SER A 191 -4.81 -23.99 20.74
N LEU A 192 -4.58 -23.65 22.01
CA LEU A 192 -4.03 -22.36 22.42
C LEU A 192 -2.70 -22.02 21.73
N GLY A 193 -1.85 -23.03 21.48
CA GLY A 193 -0.58 -22.80 20.78
C GLY A 193 -0.77 -22.33 19.34
N LEU A 194 -1.78 -22.83 18.65
CA LEU A 194 -2.14 -22.37 17.30
C LEU A 194 -2.60 -20.91 17.33
N ILE A 195 -3.50 -20.56 18.25
CA ILE A 195 -4.00 -19.18 18.43
C ILE A 195 -2.85 -18.22 18.72
N ILE A 196 -1.92 -18.60 19.63
CA ILE A 196 -0.72 -17.81 19.91
C ILE A 196 0.10 -17.61 18.64
N GLY A 197 0.29 -18.66 17.83
CA GLY A 197 0.99 -18.57 16.55
C GLY A 197 0.34 -17.56 15.60
N ILE A 198 -0.98 -17.59 15.47
CA ILE A 198 -1.75 -16.64 14.65
C ILE A 198 -1.57 -15.20 15.15
N VAL A 199 -1.66 -14.96 16.46
CA VAL A 199 -1.44 -13.64 17.07
C VAL A 199 -0.08 -13.06 16.69
N PHE A 200 0.99 -13.87 16.77
CA PHE A 200 2.33 -13.43 16.41
C PHE A 200 2.48 -13.14 14.90
N VAL A 201 1.88 -13.97 14.04
CA VAL A 201 1.86 -13.70 12.59
C VAL A 201 1.07 -12.43 12.30
N LEU A 202 -0.11 -12.25 12.93
CA LEU A 202 -0.90 -11.02 12.78
C LEU A 202 -0.16 -9.78 13.27
N ALA A 203 0.62 -9.87 14.36
CA ALA A 203 1.47 -8.77 14.81
C ALA A 203 2.50 -8.37 13.74
N GLY A 204 3.14 -9.35 13.10
CA GLY A 204 4.06 -9.12 11.98
C GLY A 204 3.38 -8.49 10.76
N LEU A 205 2.22 -9.00 10.37
CA LEU A 205 1.44 -8.46 9.24
C LEU A 205 0.87 -7.08 9.55
N ALA A 206 0.40 -6.83 10.78
CA ALA A 206 -0.07 -5.52 11.24
C ALA A 206 1.03 -4.45 11.15
N PHE A 207 2.29 -4.81 11.47
CA PHE A 207 3.44 -3.93 11.23
C PHE A 207 3.59 -3.57 9.75
N LYS A 208 3.47 -4.55 8.83
CA LYS A 208 3.64 -4.32 7.38
C LYS A 208 2.54 -3.45 6.79
N VAL A 209 1.31 -3.57 7.24
CA VAL A 209 0.21 -2.68 6.83
C VAL A 209 0.18 -1.36 7.60
N SER A 210 1.03 -1.18 8.60
CA SER A 210 1.06 0.00 9.48
C SER A 210 -0.17 0.12 10.39
N ALA A 211 -0.74 -0.98 10.83
CA ALA A 211 -1.89 -0.97 11.73
C ALA A 211 -1.47 -0.79 13.20
N VAL A 212 -2.32 -0.15 14.00
CA VAL A 212 -2.10 0.04 15.45
C VAL A 212 -2.22 -1.30 16.17
N PRO A 213 -1.31 -1.63 17.11
CA PRO A 213 -0.27 -0.78 17.70
C PRO A 213 1.08 -0.76 16.96
N PHE A 214 1.26 -1.52 15.89
CA PHE A 214 2.52 -1.72 15.19
C PHE A 214 2.83 -0.64 14.13
N HIS A 215 2.21 0.52 14.22
CA HIS A 215 2.29 1.64 13.26
C HIS A 215 3.45 2.62 13.51
N MET A 216 4.17 2.51 14.63
CA MET A 216 5.08 3.57 15.14
C MET A 216 6.16 4.00 14.15
N TRP A 217 6.58 3.11 13.25
CA TRP A 217 7.58 3.41 12.24
C TRP A 217 7.07 4.38 11.15
N THR A 218 5.78 4.33 10.83
CA THR A 218 5.22 4.91 9.60
C THR A 218 5.34 6.44 9.54
N PRO A 219 5.00 7.22 10.59
CA PRO A 219 5.10 8.67 10.52
C PRO A 219 6.53 9.17 10.33
N ASP A 220 7.49 8.57 11.04
CA ASP A 220 8.89 8.98 10.99
C ASP A 220 9.54 8.57 9.66
N VAL A 221 9.24 7.36 9.17
CA VAL A 221 9.77 6.86 7.90
C VAL A 221 9.18 7.63 6.71
N TYR A 222 7.87 7.95 6.72
CA TYR A 222 7.27 8.75 5.65
C TYR A 222 7.83 10.16 5.60
N GLN A 223 8.07 10.78 6.74
CA GLN A 223 8.67 12.11 6.80
C GLN A 223 10.12 12.09 6.36
N GLY A 224 10.92 11.12 6.79
CA GLY A 224 12.36 11.08 6.56
C GLY A 224 12.77 10.53 5.20
N ALA A 225 12.01 9.60 4.62
CA ALA A 225 12.29 9.07 3.29
C ALA A 225 12.04 10.12 2.20
N PRO A 226 12.78 10.07 1.07
CA PRO A 226 12.48 10.89 -0.09
C PRO A 226 11.04 10.69 -0.59
N THR A 227 10.38 11.76 -1.02
CA THR A 227 8.94 11.74 -1.35
C THR A 227 8.51 10.67 -2.37
N PRO A 228 9.27 10.35 -3.45
CA PRO A 228 8.91 9.24 -4.35
C PRO A 228 8.88 7.88 -3.65
N ILE A 229 9.77 7.68 -2.67
CA ILE A 229 9.85 6.46 -1.85
C ILE A 229 8.68 6.41 -0.88
N THR A 230 8.35 7.53 -0.25
CA THR A 230 7.16 7.63 0.62
C THR A 230 5.89 7.30 -0.17
N GLY A 231 5.78 7.79 -1.43
CA GLY A 231 4.69 7.39 -2.33
C GLY A 231 4.64 5.89 -2.55
N PHE A 232 5.77 5.25 -2.82
CA PHE A 232 5.84 3.80 -2.98
C PHE A 232 5.38 3.05 -1.72
N PHE A 233 5.86 3.44 -0.53
CA PHE A 233 5.44 2.84 0.75
C PHE A 233 3.94 2.94 1.02
N ALA A 234 3.31 4.03 0.56
CA ALA A 234 1.88 4.23 0.72
C ALA A 234 1.03 3.38 -0.23
N LEU A 235 1.59 2.91 -1.34
CA LEU A 235 0.87 2.24 -2.43
C LEU A 235 1.05 0.72 -2.40
N ALA A 236 2.03 0.22 -3.13
CA ALA A 236 2.19 -1.19 -3.46
C ALA A 236 2.42 -2.10 -2.23
N PRO A 237 3.29 -1.78 -1.25
CA PRO A 237 3.53 -2.64 -0.09
C PRO A 237 2.29 -2.91 0.76
N LYS A 238 1.41 -1.92 0.90
CA LYS A 238 0.18 -2.06 1.69
C LYS A 238 -0.84 -2.95 0.99
N ILE A 239 -0.98 -2.81 -0.32
CA ILE A 239 -1.85 -3.67 -1.12
C ILE A 239 -1.39 -5.12 -1.04
N ALA A 240 -0.08 -5.37 -1.20
CA ALA A 240 0.49 -6.71 -1.10
C ALA A 240 0.29 -7.33 0.29
N ALA A 241 0.54 -6.56 1.34
CA ALA A 241 0.39 -7.05 2.72
C ALA A 241 -1.09 -7.29 3.10
N MET A 242 -2.02 -6.47 2.60
CA MET A 242 -3.46 -6.70 2.77
C MET A 242 -3.93 -7.95 2.02
N GLY A 243 -3.46 -8.14 0.78
CA GLY A 243 -3.77 -9.35 0.01
C GLY A 243 -3.22 -10.62 0.68
N LEU A 244 -2.00 -10.57 1.19
CA LEU A 244 -1.42 -11.66 1.96
C LEU A 244 -2.21 -11.95 3.24
N LEU A 245 -2.61 -10.92 3.98
CA LEU A 245 -3.41 -11.05 5.20
C LEU A 245 -4.74 -11.76 4.93
N VAL A 246 -5.42 -11.39 3.84
CA VAL A 246 -6.66 -12.07 3.40
C VAL A 246 -6.38 -13.53 3.12
N ARG A 247 -5.43 -13.83 2.24
CA ARG A 247 -5.12 -15.21 1.85
C ARG A 247 -4.73 -16.08 3.06
N PHE A 248 -3.90 -15.56 3.94
CA PHE A 248 -3.48 -16.25 5.16
C PHE A 248 -4.66 -16.58 6.08
N LEU A 249 -5.55 -15.62 6.35
CA LEU A 249 -6.68 -15.82 7.26
C LEU A 249 -7.79 -16.67 6.65
N PHE A 250 -8.18 -16.37 5.42
CA PHE A 250 -9.33 -17.02 4.80
C PHE A 250 -9.01 -18.45 4.39
N ASN A 251 -7.83 -18.70 3.80
CA ASN A 251 -7.49 -20.04 3.32
C ASN A 251 -7.03 -20.99 4.45
N SER A 252 -6.40 -20.47 5.52
CA SER A 252 -5.84 -21.31 6.56
C SER A 252 -6.71 -21.42 7.81
N PHE A 253 -7.42 -20.35 8.18
CA PHE A 253 -8.03 -20.21 9.50
C PHE A 253 -9.52 -19.84 9.46
N GLY A 254 -10.21 -20.21 8.39
CA GLY A 254 -11.66 -19.98 8.24
C GLY A 254 -12.49 -20.65 9.34
N GLU A 255 -12.11 -21.84 9.80
CA GLU A 255 -12.85 -22.57 10.85
C GLU A 255 -12.79 -21.89 12.23
N ILE A 256 -11.75 -21.12 12.48
CA ILE A 256 -11.54 -20.38 13.76
C ILE A 256 -11.65 -18.87 13.55
N TYR A 257 -12.51 -18.44 12.61
CA TYR A 257 -12.60 -17.03 12.26
C TYR A 257 -13.02 -16.13 13.43
N ILE A 258 -13.82 -16.63 14.37
CA ILE A 258 -14.28 -15.90 15.54
C ILE A 258 -13.10 -15.42 16.41
N ASP A 259 -12.04 -16.22 16.53
CA ASP A 259 -10.90 -15.90 17.38
C ASP A 259 -10.03 -14.80 16.78
N TRP A 260 -9.65 -14.91 15.52
CA TRP A 260 -8.81 -13.86 14.90
C TRP A 260 -9.63 -12.62 14.50
N GLN A 261 -10.92 -12.74 14.27
CA GLN A 261 -11.81 -11.63 13.97
C GLN A 261 -11.79 -10.57 15.06
N GLN A 262 -11.78 -10.97 16.34
CA GLN A 262 -11.72 -10.05 17.48
C GLN A 262 -10.43 -9.23 17.46
N ILE A 263 -9.31 -9.83 17.04
CA ILE A 263 -8.03 -9.15 16.92
C ILE A 263 -8.08 -8.11 15.81
N ILE A 264 -8.57 -8.50 14.62
CA ILE A 264 -8.73 -7.58 13.48
C ILE A 264 -9.70 -6.45 13.81
N PHE A 265 -10.79 -6.74 14.49
CA PHE A 265 -11.77 -5.77 14.97
C PHE A 265 -11.11 -4.71 15.86
N PHE A 266 -10.33 -5.13 16.87
CA PHE A 266 -9.60 -4.22 17.75
C PHE A 266 -8.57 -3.37 16.98
N ILE A 267 -7.74 -4.01 16.15
CA ILE A 267 -6.71 -3.34 15.35
C ILE A 267 -7.33 -2.31 14.40
N SER A 268 -8.48 -2.63 13.80
CA SER A 268 -9.23 -1.73 12.92
C SER A 268 -9.69 -0.47 13.67
N ILE A 269 -10.40 -0.62 14.80
CA ILE A 269 -10.85 0.51 15.63
C ILE A 269 -9.66 1.36 16.09
N ALA A 270 -8.64 0.71 16.65
CA ALA A 270 -7.47 1.41 17.17
C ALA A 270 -6.75 2.21 16.06
N SER A 271 -6.64 1.64 14.85
CA SER A 271 -6.02 2.32 13.70
C SER A 271 -6.85 3.51 13.23
N MET A 272 -8.15 3.37 13.09
CA MET A 272 -9.03 4.48 12.68
C MET A 272 -9.02 5.63 13.68
N MET A 273 -9.20 5.33 14.97
CA MET A 273 -9.32 6.35 16.02
C MET A 273 -7.97 7.05 16.27
N LEU A 274 -6.89 6.28 16.48
CA LEU A 274 -5.57 6.87 16.73
C LEU A 274 -5.14 7.75 15.57
N ALA A 275 -5.29 7.27 14.33
CA ALA A 275 -4.90 8.02 13.14
C ALA A 275 -5.71 9.30 12.98
N ALA A 276 -7.03 9.26 13.23
CA ALA A 276 -7.90 10.43 13.14
C ALA A 276 -7.45 11.56 14.07
N PHE A 277 -7.17 11.24 15.34
CA PHE A 277 -6.70 12.23 16.31
C PHE A 277 -5.26 12.68 16.08
N ALA A 278 -4.34 11.76 15.80
CA ALA A 278 -2.93 12.08 15.63
C ALA A 278 -2.65 12.94 14.38
N ALA A 279 -3.43 12.75 13.30
CA ALA A 279 -3.32 13.54 12.07
C ALA A 279 -3.67 15.03 12.29
N ILE A 280 -4.57 15.34 13.23
CA ILE A 280 -4.98 16.73 13.52
C ILE A 280 -3.78 17.60 13.98
N ALA A 281 -2.88 17.03 14.75
CA ALA A 281 -1.73 17.74 15.30
C ALA A 281 -0.57 17.91 14.31
N GLN A 282 -0.63 17.29 13.13
CA GLN A 282 0.48 17.33 12.18
C GLN A 282 0.57 18.65 11.43
N THR A 283 1.81 19.10 11.20
CA THR A 283 2.16 20.29 10.42
C THR A 283 2.88 19.92 9.12
N ASN A 284 3.57 18.77 9.08
CA ASN A 284 4.24 18.23 7.89
C ASN A 284 3.27 17.38 7.07
N LEU A 285 3.21 17.62 5.75
CA LEU A 285 2.30 16.95 4.81
C LEU A 285 2.56 15.45 4.70
N LYS A 286 3.83 15.01 4.61
CA LYS A 286 4.18 13.59 4.53
C LYS A 286 3.79 12.85 5.80
N ARG A 287 4.02 13.47 6.95
CA ARG A 287 3.64 12.92 8.26
C ARG A 287 2.12 12.85 8.44
N LEU A 288 1.39 13.86 7.96
CA LEU A 288 -0.07 13.82 7.92
C LEU A 288 -0.56 12.67 7.03
N MET A 289 0.02 12.50 5.84
CA MET A 289 -0.34 11.40 4.93
C MET A 289 0.02 10.02 5.51
N ALA A 290 1.04 9.93 6.39
CA ALA A 290 1.32 8.69 7.13
C ALA A 290 0.16 8.32 8.06
N TYR A 291 -0.32 9.26 8.89
CA TYR A 291 -1.48 9.01 9.73
C TYR A 291 -2.76 8.78 8.93
N SER A 292 -2.98 9.54 7.85
CA SER A 292 -4.04 9.27 6.89
C SER A 292 -4.02 7.82 6.42
N SER A 293 -2.85 7.34 6.02
CA SER A 293 -2.63 5.97 5.56
C SER A 293 -2.93 4.91 6.64
N ILE A 294 -2.56 5.15 7.91
CA ILE A 294 -2.90 4.28 9.05
C ILE A 294 -4.42 4.19 9.20
N GLY A 295 -5.13 5.34 9.14
CA GLY A 295 -6.58 5.38 9.21
C GLY A 295 -7.25 4.63 8.06
N HIS A 296 -6.77 4.81 6.82
CA HIS A 296 -7.29 4.11 5.65
C HIS A 296 -7.10 2.59 5.73
N ILE A 297 -5.99 2.11 6.28
CA ILE A 297 -5.81 0.67 6.58
C ILE A 297 -6.80 0.22 7.66
N GLY A 298 -7.09 1.05 8.66
CA GLY A 298 -8.14 0.76 9.63
C GLY A 298 -9.51 0.51 8.98
N TYR A 299 -9.92 1.33 8.01
CA TYR A 299 -11.14 1.08 7.23
C TYR A 299 -11.05 -0.19 6.38
N ALA A 300 -9.93 -0.42 5.70
CA ALA A 300 -9.72 -1.63 4.90
C ALA A 300 -9.84 -2.92 5.75
N LEU A 301 -9.34 -2.90 6.99
CA LEU A 301 -9.43 -4.02 7.92
C LEU A 301 -10.87 -4.35 8.34
N ILE A 302 -11.83 -3.44 8.24
CA ILE A 302 -13.26 -3.74 8.43
C ILE A 302 -13.69 -4.81 7.43
N GLY A 303 -13.32 -4.65 6.15
CA GLY A 303 -13.66 -5.64 5.12
C GLY A 303 -13.07 -7.04 5.38
N VAL A 304 -11.88 -7.11 6.00
CA VAL A 304 -11.31 -8.39 6.45
C VAL A 304 -12.07 -8.95 7.65
N ALA A 305 -12.43 -8.09 8.61
CA ALA A 305 -13.16 -8.50 9.82
C ALA A 305 -14.54 -9.10 9.51
N CYS A 306 -15.20 -8.66 8.45
CA CYS A 306 -16.52 -9.18 8.06
C CYS A 306 -16.49 -10.69 7.72
N PHE A 307 -15.40 -11.21 7.19
CA PHE A 307 -15.25 -12.62 6.77
C PHE A 307 -16.39 -13.08 5.84
N THR A 308 -16.75 -12.24 4.88
CA THR A 308 -17.82 -12.49 3.88
C THR A 308 -17.35 -12.03 2.49
N ASP A 309 -18.07 -12.51 1.44
CA ASP A 309 -17.83 -12.10 0.04
C ASP A 309 -17.96 -10.60 -0.13
N GLU A 310 -19.00 -9.99 0.45
CA GLU A 310 -19.23 -8.56 0.45
C GLU A 310 -18.12 -7.80 1.17
N GLY A 311 -17.60 -8.34 2.27
CA GLY A 311 -16.46 -7.80 3.00
C GLY A 311 -15.21 -7.76 2.13
N LEU A 312 -14.87 -8.86 1.46
CA LEU A 312 -13.72 -8.94 0.55
C LEU A 312 -13.90 -8.07 -0.69
N ARG A 313 -15.09 -8.06 -1.29
CA ARG A 313 -15.40 -7.19 -2.42
C ARG A 313 -15.21 -5.73 -2.06
N SER A 314 -15.76 -5.31 -0.93
CA SER A 314 -15.64 -3.94 -0.44
C SER A 314 -14.19 -3.55 -0.13
N LEU A 315 -13.40 -4.46 0.43
CA LEU A 315 -11.97 -4.31 0.65
C LEU A 315 -11.22 -4.03 -0.67
N LEU A 316 -11.45 -4.86 -1.71
CA LEU A 316 -10.77 -4.69 -3.01
C LEU A 316 -11.15 -3.38 -3.68
N ILE A 317 -12.45 -3.02 -3.70
CA ILE A 317 -12.91 -1.70 -4.20
C ILE A 317 -12.18 -0.58 -3.46
N TYR A 318 -12.10 -0.67 -2.14
CA TYR A 318 -11.44 0.31 -1.31
C TYR A 318 -9.95 0.46 -1.63
N LEU A 319 -9.23 -0.66 -1.78
CA LEU A 319 -7.80 -0.66 -2.12
C LEU A 319 -7.54 -0.08 -3.51
N MET A 320 -8.41 -0.35 -4.50
CA MET A 320 -8.30 0.24 -5.84
C MET A 320 -8.49 1.76 -5.80
N ILE A 321 -9.50 2.25 -5.08
CA ILE A 321 -9.74 3.68 -4.90
C ILE A 321 -8.58 4.32 -4.14
N TYR A 322 -8.11 3.68 -3.08
CA TYR A 322 -6.97 4.12 -2.26
C TYR A 322 -5.68 4.26 -3.09
N LEU A 323 -5.40 3.31 -3.98
CA LEU A 323 -4.27 3.35 -4.91
C LEU A 323 -4.31 4.63 -5.77
N VAL A 324 -5.44 4.90 -6.41
CA VAL A 324 -5.62 6.07 -7.30
C VAL A 324 -5.50 7.38 -6.53
N MET A 325 -6.13 7.49 -5.35
CA MET A 325 -6.06 8.69 -4.51
C MET A 325 -4.61 9.00 -4.07
N ASN A 326 -3.86 7.99 -3.65
CA ASN A 326 -2.49 8.21 -3.18
C ASN A 326 -1.51 8.49 -4.32
N ILE A 327 -1.66 7.88 -5.51
CA ILE A 327 -0.89 8.29 -6.70
C ILE A 327 -1.07 9.79 -6.95
N ALA A 328 -2.31 10.29 -6.89
CA ALA A 328 -2.60 11.70 -7.10
C ALA A 328 -1.97 12.59 -6.02
N VAL A 329 -2.08 12.21 -4.74
CA VAL A 329 -1.50 12.98 -3.61
C VAL A 329 0.02 13.08 -3.72
N PHE A 330 0.72 11.96 -3.90
CA PHE A 330 2.18 11.99 -3.93
C PHE A 330 2.74 12.63 -5.21
N ALA A 331 2.06 12.48 -6.36
CA ALA A 331 2.39 13.23 -7.57
C ALA A 331 2.19 14.75 -7.35
N PHE A 332 1.14 15.16 -6.64
CA PHE A 332 0.93 16.54 -6.26
C PHE A 332 2.03 17.04 -5.32
N LEU A 333 2.35 16.33 -4.24
CA LEU A 333 3.40 16.73 -3.30
C LEU A 333 4.75 16.96 -4.00
N LEU A 334 5.09 16.12 -4.97
CA LEU A 334 6.29 16.31 -5.79
C LEU A 334 6.20 17.47 -6.78
N SER A 335 5.01 17.98 -7.07
CA SER A 335 4.84 19.18 -7.90
C SER A 335 5.03 20.48 -7.12
N LEU A 336 5.08 20.42 -5.79
CA LEU A 336 5.29 21.54 -4.89
C LEU A 336 6.79 21.82 -4.74
N LYS A 337 7.40 22.42 -5.77
CA LYS A 337 8.82 22.71 -5.84
C LYS A 337 9.08 24.20 -5.81
N ARG A 338 10.22 24.57 -5.17
CA ARG A 338 10.88 25.85 -5.24
C ARG A 338 12.37 25.65 -5.54
N ASN A 339 13.08 26.71 -5.97
CA ASN A 339 14.50 26.66 -6.31
C ASN A 339 15.38 25.99 -5.26
N ASP A 340 15.03 26.08 -3.97
CA ASP A 340 15.80 25.58 -2.82
C ASP A 340 15.29 24.24 -2.25
N GLY A 341 14.25 23.60 -2.84
CA GLY A 341 13.75 22.32 -2.33
C GLY A 341 12.23 22.11 -2.49
N TYR A 342 11.72 21.11 -1.79
CA TYR A 342 10.30 20.77 -1.77
C TYR A 342 9.58 21.36 -0.56
N PHE A 343 8.36 21.84 -0.75
CA PHE A 343 7.50 22.25 0.34
C PHE A 343 6.92 21.02 1.02
N GLU A 344 7.09 20.92 2.32
CA GLU A 344 6.60 19.80 3.11
C GLU A 344 5.63 20.21 4.22
N ASN A 345 5.49 21.51 4.51
CA ASN A 345 4.59 21.98 5.55
C ASN A 345 3.22 22.35 4.97
N ILE A 346 2.17 22.10 5.76
CA ILE A 346 0.79 22.44 5.37
C ILE A 346 0.65 23.96 5.16
N SER A 347 1.36 24.78 5.96
CA SER A 347 1.34 26.24 5.84
C SER A 347 1.90 26.76 4.51
N ASP A 348 2.70 25.96 3.83
CA ASP A 348 3.33 26.37 2.56
C ASP A 348 2.30 26.38 1.40
N LEU A 349 1.15 25.72 1.61
CA LEU A 349 0.03 25.71 0.66
C LEU A 349 -0.86 26.96 0.72
N SER A 350 -0.56 27.93 1.62
CA SER A 350 -1.41 29.12 1.84
C SER A 350 -1.65 29.91 0.56
N GLY A 351 -2.93 30.14 0.23
CA GLY A 351 -3.35 30.96 -0.91
C GLY A 351 -2.99 30.44 -2.29
N MET A 352 -2.65 29.16 -2.40
CA MET A 352 -2.23 28.52 -3.67
C MET A 352 -3.23 28.72 -4.81
N HIS A 353 -4.53 28.89 -4.50
CA HIS A 353 -5.58 29.06 -5.51
C HIS A 353 -5.37 30.31 -6.40
N LYS A 354 -4.69 31.35 -5.88
CA LYS A 354 -4.46 32.60 -6.64
C LYS A 354 -3.50 32.39 -7.80
N ASN A 355 -2.45 31.59 -7.60
CA ASN A 355 -1.37 31.40 -8.57
C ASN A 355 -1.57 30.11 -9.40
N HIS A 356 -2.19 29.07 -8.82
CA HIS A 356 -2.37 27.76 -9.44
C HIS A 356 -3.80 27.21 -9.28
N PRO A 357 -4.85 27.90 -9.84
CA PRO A 357 -6.25 27.59 -9.55
C PRO A 357 -6.64 26.14 -9.93
N LEU A 358 -6.23 25.67 -11.11
CA LEU A 358 -6.56 24.30 -11.55
C LEU A 358 -5.92 23.22 -10.66
N ARG A 359 -4.65 23.38 -10.31
CA ARG A 359 -3.97 22.42 -9.41
C ARG A 359 -4.61 22.43 -8.03
N THR A 360 -4.96 23.60 -7.50
CA THR A 360 -5.63 23.72 -6.21
C THR A 360 -6.99 23.07 -6.21
N MET A 361 -7.77 23.24 -7.30
CA MET A 361 -9.07 22.58 -7.43
C MET A 361 -8.93 21.05 -7.43
N LEU A 362 -7.99 20.50 -8.18
CA LEU A 362 -7.82 19.06 -8.27
C LEU A 362 -7.36 18.44 -6.92
N ILE A 363 -6.41 19.09 -6.23
CA ILE A 363 -6.02 18.58 -4.90
C ILE A 363 -7.13 18.73 -3.87
N ALA A 364 -7.95 19.78 -3.95
CA ALA A 364 -9.12 19.92 -3.11
C ALA A 364 -10.11 18.77 -3.33
N LEU A 365 -10.36 18.37 -4.58
CA LEU A 365 -11.18 17.20 -4.91
C LEU A 365 -10.59 15.91 -4.34
N ILE A 366 -9.26 15.72 -4.40
CA ILE A 366 -8.59 14.57 -3.81
C ILE A 366 -8.73 14.58 -2.28
N MET A 367 -8.56 15.75 -1.61
CA MET A 367 -8.74 15.87 -0.16
C MET A 367 -10.20 15.59 0.25
N PHE A 368 -11.18 16.06 -0.52
CA PHE A 368 -12.59 15.72 -0.30
C PHE A 368 -12.86 14.22 -0.49
N SER A 369 -12.23 13.59 -1.47
CA SER A 369 -12.33 12.14 -1.69
C SER A 369 -11.75 11.35 -0.51
N LEU A 370 -10.56 11.71 -0.02
CA LEU A 370 -9.94 11.09 1.15
C LEU A 370 -10.79 11.28 2.42
N ALA A 371 -11.41 12.46 2.58
CA ALA A 371 -12.37 12.71 3.65
C ALA A 371 -13.61 11.80 3.55
N GLY A 372 -13.98 11.38 2.34
CA GLY A 372 -15.19 10.60 2.08
C GLY A 372 -16.42 11.46 1.83
N ILE A 373 -16.26 12.57 1.12
CA ILE A 373 -17.36 13.48 0.78
C ILE A 373 -17.99 13.07 -0.57
N PRO A 374 -19.33 12.86 -0.62
CA PRO A 374 -20.02 12.58 -1.88
C PRO A 374 -19.85 13.76 -2.89
N PRO A 375 -19.83 13.53 -4.19
CA PRO A 375 -19.99 12.27 -4.92
C PRO A 375 -18.66 11.59 -5.33
N LEU A 376 -17.59 11.79 -4.60
CA LEU A 376 -16.26 11.33 -4.97
C LEU A 376 -16.01 9.86 -4.59
N ALA A 377 -15.05 9.21 -5.28
CA ALA A 377 -14.75 7.79 -5.14
C ALA A 377 -14.50 7.34 -3.70
N GLY A 378 -13.79 8.14 -2.90
CA GLY A 378 -13.47 7.80 -1.50
C GLY A 378 -14.69 7.65 -0.59
N PHE A 379 -15.80 8.36 -0.88
CA PHE A 379 -17.07 8.14 -0.22
C PHE A 379 -17.59 6.72 -0.48
N PHE A 380 -17.61 6.30 -1.74
CA PHE A 380 -18.12 4.97 -2.11
C PHE A 380 -17.26 3.85 -1.52
N GLY A 381 -15.93 4.03 -1.50
CA GLY A 381 -15.05 3.06 -0.84
C GLY A 381 -15.44 2.84 0.62
N LYS A 382 -15.63 3.91 1.39
CA LYS A 382 -16.09 3.82 2.79
C LYS A 382 -17.51 3.28 2.90
N PHE A 383 -18.41 3.71 2.01
CA PHE A 383 -19.80 3.30 2.00
C PHE A 383 -19.94 1.79 1.85
N TYR A 384 -19.27 1.17 0.85
CA TYR A 384 -19.31 -0.28 0.66
C TYR A 384 -18.78 -1.05 1.88
N ILE A 385 -17.67 -0.59 2.48
CA ILE A 385 -17.11 -1.20 3.69
C ILE A 385 -18.10 -1.13 4.87
N PHE A 386 -18.77 0.00 5.08
CA PHE A 386 -19.73 0.14 6.18
C PHE A 386 -21.00 -0.68 5.93
N VAL A 387 -21.45 -0.78 4.69
CA VAL A 387 -22.60 -1.66 4.34
C VAL A 387 -22.23 -3.11 4.64
N ALA A 388 -21.07 -3.59 4.19
CA ALA A 388 -20.60 -4.94 4.48
C ALA A 388 -20.49 -5.21 6.00
N ALA A 389 -20.03 -4.24 6.79
CA ALA A 389 -19.96 -4.37 8.24
C ALA A 389 -21.35 -4.47 8.89
N ILE A 390 -22.35 -3.73 8.40
CA ILE A 390 -23.71 -3.78 8.91
C ILE A 390 -24.37 -5.14 8.56
N GLU A 391 -24.19 -5.61 7.33
CA GLU A 391 -24.69 -6.90 6.86
C GLU A 391 -24.06 -8.10 7.60
N SER A 392 -22.81 -7.94 8.05
CA SER A 392 -22.09 -8.91 8.88
C SER A 392 -22.34 -8.74 10.40
N GLU A 393 -23.41 -8.06 10.82
CA GLU A 393 -23.78 -7.80 12.23
C GLU A 393 -22.73 -7.02 13.04
N MET A 394 -21.75 -6.36 12.39
CA MET A 394 -20.71 -5.54 13.03
C MET A 394 -21.08 -4.06 13.10
N LEU A 395 -22.32 -3.76 13.50
CA LEU A 395 -22.84 -2.39 13.57
C LEU A 395 -21.93 -1.46 14.39
N PHE A 396 -21.39 -1.94 15.51
CA PHE A 396 -20.51 -1.14 16.37
C PHE A 396 -19.23 -0.70 15.63
N LEU A 397 -18.65 -1.57 14.84
CA LEU A 397 -17.45 -1.29 14.03
C LEU A 397 -17.76 -0.22 12.95
N ALA A 398 -18.92 -0.34 12.30
CA ALA A 398 -19.39 0.65 11.33
C ALA A 398 -19.61 2.04 11.97
N ILE A 399 -20.25 2.10 13.15
CA ILE A 399 -20.45 3.36 13.88
C ILE A 399 -19.12 4.04 14.22
N ILE A 400 -18.17 3.29 14.79
CA ILE A 400 -16.84 3.84 15.10
C ILE A 400 -16.13 4.31 13.84
N GLY A 401 -16.25 3.55 12.73
CA GLY A 401 -15.70 3.93 11.44
C GLY A 401 -16.27 5.26 10.92
N VAL A 402 -17.59 5.46 11.01
CA VAL A 402 -18.23 6.72 10.62
C VAL A 402 -17.73 7.87 11.50
N ILE A 403 -17.69 7.70 12.83
CA ILE A 403 -17.16 8.72 13.75
C ILE A 403 -15.72 9.07 13.41
N ALA A 404 -14.84 8.09 13.22
CA ALA A 404 -13.45 8.31 12.83
C ALA A 404 -13.34 9.03 11.47
N SER A 405 -14.25 8.74 10.53
CA SER A 405 -14.30 9.43 9.24
C SER A 405 -14.66 10.91 9.38
N VAL A 406 -15.61 11.25 10.23
CA VAL A 406 -15.99 12.64 10.51
C VAL A 406 -14.83 13.40 11.16
N ILE A 407 -14.15 12.81 12.14
CA ILE A 407 -12.95 13.40 12.76
C ILE A 407 -11.85 13.60 11.70
N SER A 408 -11.63 12.60 10.86
CA SER A 408 -10.62 12.66 9.80
C SER A 408 -10.90 13.73 8.75
N ALA A 409 -12.15 14.05 8.47
CA ALA A 409 -12.53 15.12 7.55
C ALA A 409 -11.91 16.47 7.95
N PHE A 410 -11.73 16.73 9.25
CA PHE A 410 -11.18 17.99 9.75
C PHE A 410 -9.81 18.33 9.16
N TYR A 411 -8.85 17.40 9.19
CA TYR A 411 -7.52 17.72 8.72
C TYR A 411 -7.41 17.80 7.19
N TYR A 412 -8.24 17.09 6.44
CA TYR A 412 -8.34 17.27 4.99
C TYR A 412 -8.96 18.61 4.62
N LEU A 413 -10.05 18.99 5.29
CA LEU A 413 -10.70 20.29 5.09
C LEU A 413 -9.78 21.44 5.53
N ARG A 414 -8.94 21.26 6.57
CA ARG A 414 -7.93 22.23 6.96
C ARG A 414 -6.95 22.54 5.83
N ILE A 415 -6.50 21.53 5.07
CA ILE A 415 -5.63 21.73 3.90
C ILE A 415 -6.37 22.56 2.85
N VAL A 416 -7.62 22.21 2.53
CA VAL A 416 -8.45 22.95 1.56
C VAL A 416 -8.65 24.39 2.02
N LYS A 417 -8.97 24.60 3.30
CA LYS A 417 -9.12 25.94 3.90
C LYS A 417 -7.87 26.79 3.71
N ILE A 418 -6.70 26.26 4.00
CA ILE A 418 -5.42 26.97 3.88
C ILE A 418 -5.14 27.34 2.41
N MET A 419 -5.41 26.44 1.47
CA MET A 419 -5.19 26.71 0.04
C MET A 419 -6.08 27.80 -0.54
N TYR A 420 -7.34 27.89 -0.06
CA TYR A 420 -8.33 28.81 -0.65
C TYR A 420 -8.51 30.12 0.11
N PHE A 421 -8.37 30.12 1.43
CA PHE A 421 -8.81 31.24 2.27
C PHE A 421 -7.65 31.97 2.97
N ASP A 422 -6.47 31.38 3.07
CA ASP A 422 -5.33 32.05 3.67
C ASP A 422 -4.58 32.90 2.62
N GLU A 423 -3.85 33.91 3.06
CA GLU A 423 -3.05 34.76 2.17
C GLU A 423 -1.86 34.00 1.59
N PRO A 424 -1.53 34.22 0.30
CA PRO A 424 -0.35 33.60 -0.30
C PRO A 424 0.92 34.00 0.42
N LYS A 425 1.76 33.02 0.78
CA LYS A 425 3.06 33.28 1.39
C LYS A 425 4.16 33.41 0.33
N GLU A 426 4.24 32.46 -0.56
CA GLU A 426 5.32 32.34 -1.55
C GLU A 426 4.82 31.66 -2.82
N GLU A 427 5.44 31.96 -3.96
CA GLU A 427 5.11 31.32 -5.22
C GLU A 427 5.86 30.01 -5.41
N PHE A 428 5.18 29.01 -5.95
CA PHE A 428 5.79 27.79 -6.43
C PHE A 428 6.42 28.03 -7.80
N ASP A 429 7.52 27.34 -8.08
CA ASP A 429 8.08 27.36 -9.43
C ASP A 429 7.05 26.84 -10.43
N GLY A 430 6.65 27.69 -11.38
CA GLY A 430 5.57 27.40 -12.31
C GLY A 430 5.85 26.29 -13.35
N SER A 431 7.08 25.72 -13.33
CA SER A 431 7.47 24.65 -14.23
C SER A 431 6.77 23.34 -13.86
N SER A 432 5.66 23.04 -14.54
CA SER A 432 5.01 21.73 -14.40
C SER A 432 5.92 20.64 -14.98
N ILE A 433 6.36 19.71 -14.13
CA ILE A 433 7.04 18.51 -14.61
C ILE A 433 6.01 17.65 -15.33
N LYS A 434 6.12 17.56 -16.66
CA LYS A 434 5.14 16.88 -17.53
C LYS A 434 4.83 15.44 -17.11
N SER A 435 5.83 14.73 -16.60
CA SER A 435 5.68 13.35 -16.11
C SER A 435 4.82 13.23 -14.86
N LEU A 436 4.87 14.19 -13.93
CA LEU A 436 3.98 14.20 -12.76
C LEU A 436 2.53 14.51 -13.15
N ASN A 437 2.34 15.38 -14.15
CA ASN A 437 1.01 15.65 -14.67
C ASN A 437 0.35 14.40 -15.26
N LEU A 438 1.13 13.49 -15.86
CA LEU A 438 0.64 12.20 -16.36
C LEU A 438 0.07 11.29 -15.26
N LEU A 439 0.53 11.43 -14.03
CA LEU A 439 -0.03 10.74 -12.88
C LEU A 439 -1.18 11.51 -12.24
N TYR A 440 -1.00 12.80 -12.04
CA TYR A 440 -1.89 13.63 -11.26
C TYR A 440 -3.26 13.86 -11.92
N TYR A 441 -3.28 14.27 -13.21
CA TYR A 441 -4.55 14.57 -13.90
C TYR A 441 -5.42 13.32 -14.11
N PRO A 442 -4.91 12.20 -14.66
CA PRO A 442 -5.74 11.01 -14.84
C PRO A 442 -6.27 10.46 -13.52
N SER A 443 -5.45 10.42 -12.47
CA SER A 443 -5.90 9.95 -11.16
C SER A 443 -7.02 10.84 -10.59
N SER A 444 -6.90 12.17 -10.72
CA SER A 444 -7.94 13.11 -10.30
C SER A 444 -9.25 12.93 -11.08
N ILE A 445 -9.15 12.66 -12.38
CA ILE A 445 -10.30 12.40 -13.26
C ILE A 445 -10.97 11.07 -12.88
N LEU A 446 -10.20 10.00 -12.64
CA LEU A 446 -10.73 8.69 -12.25
C LEU A 446 -11.53 8.76 -10.96
N ILE A 447 -11.13 9.60 -9.99
CA ILE A 447 -11.85 9.82 -8.73
C ILE A 447 -13.27 10.36 -8.97
N ILE A 448 -13.44 11.19 -10.00
CA ILE A 448 -14.74 11.76 -10.38
C ILE A 448 -15.54 10.76 -11.23
N ILE A 449 -14.88 10.12 -12.21
CA ILE A 449 -15.53 9.16 -13.13
C ILE A 449 -16.11 7.97 -12.35
N PHE A 450 -15.49 7.55 -11.26
CA PHE A 450 -16.00 6.45 -10.45
C PHE A 450 -17.46 6.62 -10.04
N PHE A 451 -17.90 7.85 -9.73
CA PHE A 451 -19.30 8.14 -9.42
C PHE A 451 -20.24 7.87 -10.58
N ILE A 452 -19.80 8.21 -11.80
CA ILE A 452 -20.63 8.06 -13.01
C ILE A 452 -20.64 6.61 -13.49
N TYR A 453 -19.51 5.92 -13.39
CA TYR A 453 -19.32 4.57 -13.92
C TYR A 453 -18.50 3.69 -12.98
N PRO A 454 -19.07 3.21 -11.85
CA PRO A 454 -18.38 2.35 -10.89
C PRO A 454 -18.21 0.90 -11.37
N SER A 455 -19.01 0.45 -12.36
CA SER A 455 -19.09 -0.95 -12.79
C SER A 455 -17.75 -1.62 -13.09
N PRO A 456 -16.75 -0.99 -13.74
CA PRO A 456 -15.48 -1.67 -14.00
C PRO A 456 -14.75 -2.09 -12.72
N VAL A 457 -14.75 -1.24 -11.70
CA VAL A 457 -14.08 -1.54 -10.41
C VAL A 457 -14.84 -2.61 -9.64
N ILE A 458 -16.18 -2.53 -9.65
CA ILE A 458 -17.05 -3.55 -9.03
C ILE A 458 -16.85 -4.91 -9.69
N ASN A 459 -16.92 -5.00 -11.03
CA ASN A 459 -16.76 -6.25 -11.75
C ASN A 459 -15.37 -6.87 -11.56
N ILE A 460 -14.30 -6.05 -11.51
CA ILE A 460 -12.94 -6.51 -11.22
C ILE A 460 -12.86 -7.08 -9.80
N SER A 461 -13.50 -6.44 -8.82
CA SER A 461 -13.51 -6.93 -7.44
C SER A 461 -14.30 -8.24 -7.30
N GLU A 462 -15.45 -8.36 -7.95
CA GLU A 462 -16.23 -9.59 -8.00
C GLU A 462 -15.47 -10.74 -8.67
N TYR A 463 -14.78 -10.45 -9.78
CA TYR A 463 -13.91 -11.43 -10.44
C TYR A 463 -12.79 -11.92 -9.51
N ALA A 464 -12.15 -11.01 -8.78
CA ALA A 464 -11.02 -11.35 -7.93
C ALA A 464 -11.40 -12.25 -6.74
N ILE A 465 -12.58 -12.12 -6.15
CA ILE A 465 -12.96 -12.89 -4.96
C ILE A 465 -13.34 -14.34 -5.27
N GLN A 466 -13.67 -14.68 -6.52
CA GLN A 466 -14.12 -16.03 -6.93
C GLN A 466 -13.12 -17.13 -6.59
N SER A 467 -11.84 -16.81 -6.39
CA SER A 467 -10.78 -17.78 -6.12
C SER A 467 -10.40 -17.88 -4.64
N ILE A 468 -10.96 -17.06 -3.77
CA ILE A 468 -10.65 -17.05 -2.32
C ILE A 468 -11.74 -17.75 -1.51
N ILE A 469 -12.97 -17.70 -1.95
CA ILE A 469 -14.16 -18.28 -1.34
C ILE A 469 -14.73 -19.31 -2.30
#